data_f1ae5321388efa61fb6d42fb054e196a
#
_entry.id   f1ae5321388efa61fb6d42fb054e196a
#
_cell.length_a   1.000
_cell.length_b   1.000
_cell.length_c   1.000
_cell.angle_alpha   90.00
_cell.angle_beta   90.00
_cell.angle_gamma   90.00
#
_symmetry.space_group_name_H-M   'P 1'
#
loop_
_entity.id
_entity.type
_entity.pdbx_description
1 polymer ?
#
loop_
_entity_poly.entity_id
_entity_poly.type
_entity_poly.pdbx_seq_one_letter_code
_entity_poly.pdbx_strand_id
1 'polypeptide(L)'
;MQRRTLMNLMALGVLLAKAPFAAAEGDDAIRIARPFNVSMLTGGDYDRYRQILLAFAQGLGRLEMIEAAPAGLSPERKDTADVWKALAENAGGRYLRFLPDGHYSYDFTPEKRPEVLRSMVSRIRERKDVDVILVFGTEPTLDIAEAVKDIPIMSLSTTDPVNSGVVADEEDSGQDNLHVLVTKDFFFRQVENLYAIHPFKDIGFIVAEQRAGRTGLGDVRAACVKLGVTLHDATYVEKEVPEDSERFPEFKEALVKLLDEGVEAVLFPWFPCSDKQFEEVLSLLVKRGVWGYSLDGPRFVSRGIMLGAGQENFESYG
;
A
#
# COMPACT_ATOMS: atom_id res chain seq x y z
N MET A 1 24.32 6.28 -2.55
CA MET A 1 24.51 4.85 -2.88
C MET A 1 24.80 3.98 -1.64
N GLN A 2 25.42 4.50 -0.57
CA GLN A 2 25.73 3.71 0.63
C GLN A 2 24.57 3.45 1.62
N ARG A 3 23.54 4.33 1.69
CA ARG A 3 22.42 4.18 2.64
C ARG A 3 21.41 3.08 2.28
N ARG A 4 21.15 2.84 0.98
CA ARG A 4 20.23 1.76 0.54
C ARG A 4 20.77 0.36 0.83
N THR A 5 22.09 0.18 0.74
CA THR A 5 22.75 -1.09 1.09
C THR A 5 22.71 -1.35 2.60
N LEU A 6 22.71 -0.29 3.43
CA LEU A 6 22.63 -0.42 4.88
C LEU A 6 21.22 -0.78 5.35
N MET A 7 20.16 -0.23 4.73
CA MET A 7 18.76 -0.57 5.06
C MET A 7 18.41 -2.02 4.67
N ASN A 8 18.86 -2.49 3.51
CA ASN A 8 18.70 -3.90 3.13
C ASN A 8 19.47 -4.84 4.08
N LEU A 9 20.62 -4.41 4.59
CA LEU A 9 21.38 -5.15 5.60
C LEU A 9 20.71 -5.11 6.98
N MET A 10 19.98 -4.05 7.34
CA MET A 10 19.26 -3.97 8.61
C MET A 10 17.98 -4.85 8.62
N ALA A 11 17.20 -4.88 7.53
CA ALA A 11 16.07 -5.78 7.42
C ALA A 11 16.54 -7.27 7.46
N LEU A 12 17.65 -7.57 6.79
CA LEU A 12 18.31 -8.86 6.89
C LEU A 12 18.89 -9.10 8.30
N GLY A 13 19.42 -8.06 8.94
CA GLY A 13 19.97 -8.12 10.30
C GLY A 13 18.95 -8.45 11.38
N VAL A 14 17.72 -7.93 11.28
CA VAL A 14 16.62 -8.27 12.21
C VAL A 14 16.15 -9.73 12.00
N LEU A 15 16.10 -10.20 10.77
CA LEU A 15 15.83 -11.61 10.45
C LEU A 15 16.92 -12.53 10.97
N LEU A 16 18.18 -12.07 10.96
CA LEU A 16 19.35 -12.84 11.39
C LEU A 16 19.52 -12.88 12.93
N ALA A 17 19.05 -11.86 13.66
CA ALA A 17 19.21 -11.78 15.11
C ALA A 17 18.47 -12.88 15.91
N LYS A 18 17.48 -13.55 15.30
CA LYS A 18 16.74 -14.69 15.89
C LYS A 18 17.07 -16.05 15.30
N ALA A 19 17.93 -16.10 14.26
CA ALA A 19 18.38 -17.37 13.72
C ALA A 19 19.46 -17.99 14.62
N PRO A 20 19.45 -19.29 14.86
CA PRO A 20 20.57 -19.97 15.51
C PRO A 20 21.75 -19.95 14.53
N PHE A 21 22.65 -18.98 14.68
CA PHE A 21 23.87 -18.89 13.90
C PHE A 21 24.85 -19.98 14.33
N ALA A 22 25.20 -20.90 13.42
CA ALA A 22 26.41 -21.66 13.53
C ALA A 22 27.52 -20.85 12.83
N ALA A 23 28.48 -20.35 13.58
CA ALA A 23 29.68 -19.71 13.02
C ALA A 23 30.42 -20.73 12.15
N ALA A 24 30.63 -20.43 10.85
CA ALA A 24 31.45 -21.20 9.96
C ALA A 24 32.57 -20.29 9.41
N GLU A 25 33.81 -20.67 9.66
CA GLU A 25 34.98 -20.09 9.02
C GLU A 25 34.97 -20.45 7.53
N GLY A 26 35.04 -19.44 6.65
CA GLY A 26 35.38 -19.58 5.24
C GLY A 26 34.19 -19.84 4.31
N ASP A 27 33.84 -18.86 3.61
CA ASP A 27 32.87 -18.62 2.55
C ASP A 27 31.65 -17.80 3.04
N ASP A 28 31.42 -16.62 2.44
CA ASP A 28 30.41 -15.62 2.85
C ASP A 28 28.93 -16.05 2.71
N ALA A 29 28.65 -17.34 2.71
CA ALA A 29 27.29 -17.86 2.65
C ALA A 29 26.67 -17.91 4.06
N ILE A 30 25.71 -17.05 4.33
CA ILE A 30 24.86 -17.10 5.52
C ILE A 30 24.20 -18.49 5.57
N ARG A 31 24.60 -19.33 6.55
CA ARG A 31 23.96 -20.62 6.79
C ARG A 31 22.74 -20.44 7.68
N ILE A 32 21.56 -20.48 7.08
CA ILE A 32 20.30 -20.50 7.82
C ILE A 32 19.98 -21.95 8.20
N ALA A 33 19.73 -22.21 9.46
CA ALA A 33 19.47 -23.57 9.97
C ALA A 33 18.15 -24.16 9.44
N ARG A 34 17.17 -23.31 9.12
CA ARG A 34 15.88 -23.63 8.47
C ARG A 34 15.32 -22.39 7.78
N PRO A 35 14.49 -22.56 6.75
CA PRO A 35 13.80 -21.42 6.15
C PRO A 35 12.90 -20.69 7.19
N PHE A 36 12.76 -19.37 7.02
CA PHE A 36 11.82 -18.57 7.78
C PHE A 36 10.40 -18.79 7.27
N ASN A 37 9.51 -19.16 8.15
CA ASN A 37 8.10 -19.35 7.85
C ASN A 37 7.39 -18.00 7.77
N VAL A 38 6.75 -17.75 6.63
CA VAL A 38 6.05 -16.51 6.32
C VAL A 38 4.55 -16.71 6.41
N SER A 39 3.86 -15.78 7.08
CA SER A 39 2.40 -15.65 7.10
C SER A 39 2.00 -14.28 6.57
N MET A 40 0.74 -14.11 6.15
CA MET A 40 0.24 -12.86 5.57
C MET A 40 -1.08 -12.45 6.22
N LEU A 41 -1.25 -11.15 6.43
CA LEU A 41 -2.50 -10.51 6.82
C LEU A 41 -2.87 -9.43 5.81
N THR A 42 -4.10 -9.45 5.31
CA THR A 42 -4.59 -8.44 4.35
C THR A 42 -5.93 -7.87 4.79
N GLY A 43 -6.19 -6.61 4.39
CA GLY A 43 -7.49 -5.98 4.59
C GLY A 43 -8.61 -6.61 3.76
N GLY A 44 -8.28 -7.23 2.64
CA GLY A 44 -9.24 -7.85 1.73
C GLY A 44 -8.71 -7.94 0.31
N ASP A 45 -9.58 -8.30 -0.61
CA ASP A 45 -9.25 -8.43 -2.02
C ASP A 45 -9.13 -7.07 -2.71
N TYR A 46 -7.92 -6.73 -3.13
CA TYR A 46 -7.62 -5.48 -3.80
C TYR A 46 -6.54 -5.70 -4.86
N ASP A 47 -6.79 -5.21 -6.07
CA ASP A 47 -5.91 -5.42 -7.23
C ASP A 47 -4.46 -4.98 -6.96
N ARG A 48 -4.27 -3.87 -6.27
CA ARG A 48 -2.94 -3.39 -5.89
C ARG A 48 -2.22 -4.32 -4.91
N TYR A 49 -2.91 -4.91 -3.95
CA TYR A 49 -2.29 -5.88 -3.04
C TYR A 49 -1.77 -7.10 -3.80
N ARG A 50 -2.56 -7.56 -4.78
CA ARG A 50 -2.16 -8.66 -5.65
C ARG A 50 -0.93 -8.30 -6.50
N GLN A 51 -0.93 -7.12 -7.13
CA GLN A 51 0.20 -6.64 -7.95
C GLN A 51 1.48 -6.54 -7.11
N ILE A 52 1.39 -5.97 -5.91
CA ILE A 52 2.52 -5.87 -4.98
C ILE A 52 3.01 -7.26 -4.57
N LEU A 53 2.12 -8.19 -4.22
CA LEU A 53 2.50 -9.55 -3.82
C LEU A 53 3.20 -10.31 -4.96
N LEU A 54 2.72 -10.18 -6.20
CA LEU A 54 3.36 -10.76 -7.38
C LEU A 54 4.75 -10.16 -7.62
N ALA A 55 4.88 -8.83 -7.55
CA ALA A 55 6.14 -8.14 -7.75
C ALA A 55 7.15 -8.44 -6.62
N PHE A 56 6.68 -8.53 -5.38
CA PHE A 56 7.46 -8.96 -4.23
C PHE A 56 8.01 -10.39 -4.45
N ALA A 57 7.15 -11.31 -4.88
CA ALA A 57 7.58 -12.68 -5.19
C ALA A 57 8.62 -12.73 -6.32
N GLN A 58 8.46 -11.91 -7.36
CA GLN A 58 9.45 -11.78 -8.44
C GLN A 58 10.79 -11.25 -7.94
N GLY A 59 10.74 -10.23 -7.05
CA GLY A 59 11.93 -9.69 -6.39
C GLY A 59 12.66 -10.74 -5.57
N LEU A 60 11.95 -11.52 -4.76
CA LEU A 60 12.51 -12.63 -4.00
C LEU A 60 13.14 -13.71 -4.90
N GLY A 61 12.52 -14.01 -6.04
CA GLY A 61 13.08 -14.92 -7.03
C GLY A 61 14.40 -14.40 -7.63
N ARG A 62 14.46 -13.09 -7.98
CA ARG A 62 15.71 -12.47 -8.49
C ARG A 62 16.84 -12.45 -7.46
N LEU A 63 16.47 -12.34 -6.17
CA LEU A 63 17.42 -12.40 -5.06
C LEU A 63 17.76 -13.84 -4.63
N GLU A 64 17.24 -14.84 -5.33
CA GLU A 64 17.43 -16.26 -5.01
C GLU A 64 16.96 -16.64 -3.59
N MET A 65 16.04 -15.84 -3.02
CA MET A 65 15.46 -16.10 -1.69
C MET A 65 14.37 -17.18 -1.73
N ILE A 66 13.79 -17.39 -2.90
CA ILE A 66 12.87 -18.48 -3.24
C ILE A 66 13.33 -19.15 -4.54
N GLU A 67 12.96 -20.42 -4.75
CA GLU A 67 13.39 -21.18 -5.94
C GLU A 67 12.67 -20.73 -7.21
N ALA A 68 11.37 -20.42 -7.10
CA ALA A 68 10.58 -19.94 -8.22
C ALA A 68 9.51 -18.94 -7.78
N ALA A 69 9.42 -17.81 -8.48
CA ALA A 69 8.27 -16.92 -8.36
C ALA A 69 7.05 -17.54 -9.09
N PRO A 70 5.82 -17.30 -8.58
CA PRO A 70 4.61 -17.74 -9.27
C PRO A 70 4.54 -17.20 -10.70
N ALA A 71 4.31 -18.07 -11.67
CA ALA A 71 4.20 -17.72 -13.07
C ALA A 71 2.76 -17.91 -13.58
N GLY A 72 2.38 -17.14 -14.61
CA GLY A 72 1.08 -17.28 -15.29
C GLY A 72 -0.14 -16.76 -14.50
N LEU A 73 0.08 -16.09 -13.36
CA LEU A 73 -0.99 -15.47 -12.60
C LEU A 73 -1.26 -14.04 -13.11
N SER A 74 -2.52 -13.76 -13.49
CA SER A 74 -2.91 -12.42 -13.96
C SER A 74 -2.83 -11.39 -12.83
N PRO A 75 -2.19 -10.22 -13.05
CA PRO A 75 -2.17 -9.12 -12.08
C PRO A 75 -3.51 -8.35 -12.01
N GLU A 76 -4.42 -8.58 -12.96
CA GLU A 76 -5.70 -7.85 -13.07
C GLU A 76 -6.78 -8.36 -12.10
N ARG A 77 -6.57 -9.51 -11.47
CA ARG A 77 -7.46 -10.02 -10.42
C ARG A 77 -7.23 -9.25 -9.13
N LYS A 78 -8.18 -9.37 -8.19
CA LYS A 78 -8.10 -8.69 -6.88
C LYS A 78 -7.64 -9.62 -5.76
N ASP A 79 -8.00 -10.91 -5.83
CA ASP A 79 -7.68 -11.85 -4.77
C ASP A 79 -6.17 -12.13 -4.67
N THR A 80 -5.69 -12.31 -3.46
CA THR A 80 -4.29 -12.66 -3.17
C THR A 80 -4.13 -14.13 -2.78
N ALA A 81 -5.23 -14.85 -2.57
CA ALA A 81 -5.21 -16.20 -2.03
C ALA A 81 -4.59 -17.23 -3.02
N ASP A 82 -4.84 -17.08 -4.33
CA ASP A 82 -4.25 -17.95 -5.34
C ASP A 82 -2.73 -17.70 -5.50
N VAL A 83 -2.29 -16.44 -5.39
CA VAL A 83 -0.86 -16.09 -5.39
C VAL A 83 -0.19 -16.69 -4.16
N TRP A 84 -0.81 -16.55 -2.98
CA TRP A 84 -0.31 -17.14 -1.75
C TRP A 84 -0.20 -18.65 -1.82
N LYS A 85 -1.24 -19.31 -2.35
CA LYS A 85 -1.24 -20.75 -2.58
C LYS A 85 -0.08 -21.17 -3.49
N ALA A 86 0.11 -20.47 -4.60
CA ALA A 86 1.19 -20.75 -5.53
C ALA A 86 2.58 -20.56 -4.89
N LEU A 87 2.76 -19.54 -4.03
CA LEU A 87 3.97 -19.35 -3.24
C LEU A 87 4.18 -20.50 -2.25
N ALA A 88 3.15 -20.93 -1.55
CA ALA A 88 3.23 -22.02 -0.58
C ALA A 88 3.59 -23.37 -1.23
N GLU A 89 3.10 -23.61 -2.44
CA GLU A 89 3.30 -24.87 -3.16
C GLU A 89 4.62 -24.93 -3.95
N ASN A 90 5.05 -23.79 -4.54
CA ASN A 90 6.07 -23.80 -5.58
C ASN A 90 7.30 -22.92 -5.27
N ALA A 91 7.19 -21.98 -4.33
CA ALA A 91 8.31 -21.08 -4.06
C ALA A 91 9.55 -21.81 -3.56
N GLY A 92 9.41 -23.04 -3.05
CA GLY A 92 10.45 -23.88 -2.45
C GLY A 92 11.47 -23.05 -1.69
N GLY A 93 11.92 -23.32 -0.57
CA GLY A 93 12.70 -22.24 -0.09
C GLY A 93 13.95 -22.58 0.70
N ARG A 94 15.09 -22.13 0.23
CA ARG A 94 16.31 -22.12 1.02
C ARG A 94 16.18 -21.16 2.21
N TYR A 95 15.54 -20.02 2.01
CA TYR A 95 15.47 -18.94 3.00
C TYR A 95 14.06 -18.70 3.53
N LEU A 96 13.04 -18.78 2.67
CA LEU A 96 11.66 -18.47 3.01
C LEU A 96 10.75 -19.66 2.70
N ARG A 97 9.76 -19.88 3.56
CA ARG A 97 8.69 -20.86 3.37
C ARG A 97 7.35 -20.15 3.62
N PHE A 98 6.50 -20.09 2.62
CA PHE A 98 5.15 -19.57 2.75
C PHE A 98 4.25 -20.65 3.34
N LEU A 99 3.60 -20.34 4.46
CA LEU A 99 2.75 -21.32 5.15
C LEU A 99 1.43 -21.50 4.38
N PRO A 100 1.03 -22.73 3.98
CA PRO A 100 -0.19 -22.95 3.18
C PRO A 100 -1.45 -22.38 3.85
N ASP A 101 -1.56 -22.50 5.19
CA ASP A 101 -2.62 -21.97 6.02
C ASP A 101 -2.26 -20.61 6.67
N GLY A 102 -1.31 -19.88 6.07
CA GLY A 102 -0.77 -18.62 6.59
C GLY A 102 -1.37 -17.36 5.96
N HIS A 103 -2.40 -17.47 5.12
CA HIS A 103 -3.11 -16.36 4.51
C HIS A 103 -4.34 -15.99 5.33
N TYR A 104 -4.37 -14.77 5.85
CA TYR A 104 -5.46 -14.20 6.64
C TYR A 104 -6.02 -12.97 5.95
N SER A 105 -7.35 -12.85 5.86
CA SER A 105 -8.04 -11.73 5.23
C SER A 105 -9.20 -11.22 6.07
N TYR A 106 -9.33 -9.90 6.19
CA TYR A 106 -10.51 -9.26 6.79
C TYR A 106 -11.68 -9.16 5.82
N ASP A 107 -11.44 -9.40 4.51
CA ASP A 107 -12.39 -9.25 3.40
C ASP A 107 -13.07 -7.87 3.38
N PHE A 108 -12.39 -6.84 3.87
CA PHE A 108 -12.92 -5.49 4.11
C PHE A 108 -14.22 -5.48 4.94
N THR A 109 -14.39 -6.49 5.79
CA THR A 109 -15.57 -6.67 6.64
C THR A 109 -15.19 -6.37 8.09
N PRO A 110 -15.63 -5.24 8.66
CA PRO A 110 -15.25 -4.83 10.03
C PRO A 110 -15.54 -5.89 11.09
N GLU A 111 -16.63 -6.64 10.93
CA GLU A 111 -17.07 -7.69 11.87
C GLU A 111 -16.11 -8.89 11.91
N LYS A 112 -15.44 -9.19 10.77
CA LYS A 112 -14.46 -10.29 10.69
C LYS A 112 -13.11 -9.93 11.33
N ARG A 113 -12.78 -8.65 11.34
CA ARG A 113 -11.46 -8.15 11.77
C ARG A 113 -11.01 -8.69 13.13
N PRO A 114 -11.82 -8.63 14.24
CA PRO A 114 -11.39 -9.10 15.55
C PRO A 114 -11.18 -10.62 15.60
N GLU A 115 -11.95 -11.40 14.84
CA GLU A 115 -11.85 -12.85 14.81
C GLU A 115 -10.58 -13.30 14.05
N VAL A 116 -10.35 -12.74 12.88
CA VAL A 116 -9.19 -13.06 12.03
C VAL A 116 -7.90 -12.69 12.76
N LEU A 117 -7.84 -11.48 13.36
CA LEU A 117 -6.68 -11.05 14.14
C LEU A 117 -6.40 -12.00 15.31
N ARG A 118 -7.42 -12.36 16.08
CA ARG A 118 -7.28 -13.34 17.20
C ARG A 118 -6.77 -14.68 16.71
N SER A 119 -7.30 -15.19 15.60
CA SER A 119 -6.88 -16.47 15.03
C SER A 119 -5.39 -16.46 14.67
N MET A 120 -4.93 -15.40 13.99
CA MET A 120 -3.52 -15.24 13.63
C MET A 120 -2.62 -15.10 14.87
N VAL A 121 -3.01 -14.27 15.83
CA VAL A 121 -2.25 -14.07 17.08
C VAL A 121 -2.18 -15.34 17.91
N SER A 122 -3.28 -16.10 18.04
CA SER A 122 -3.29 -17.40 18.72
C SER A 122 -2.32 -18.38 18.07
N ARG A 123 -2.34 -18.49 16.74
CA ARG A 123 -1.36 -19.32 16.02
C ARG A 123 0.09 -18.93 16.35
N ILE A 124 0.40 -17.63 16.27
CA ILE A 124 1.75 -17.14 16.57
C ILE A 124 2.20 -17.53 17.97
N ARG A 125 1.31 -17.39 18.95
CA ARG A 125 1.63 -17.67 20.37
C ARG A 125 1.68 -19.15 20.70
N GLU A 126 0.79 -19.95 20.12
CA GLU A 126 0.61 -21.36 20.45
C GLU A 126 1.48 -22.28 19.62
N ARG A 127 1.45 -22.15 18.26
CA ARG A 127 2.25 -23.00 17.36
C ARG A 127 3.69 -22.53 17.24
N LYS A 128 3.93 -21.21 17.37
CA LYS A 128 5.27 -20.59 17.23
C LYS A 128 5.96 -20.97 15.92
N ASP A 129 5.15 -21.12 14.87
CA ASP A 129 5.58 -21.55 13.55
C ASP A 129 5.66 -20.41 12.51
N VAL A 130 5.43 -19.16 12.91
CA VAL A 130 5.55 -17.96 12.08
C VAL A 130 6.81 -17.20 12.48
N ASP A 131 7.66 -16.89 11.51
CA ASP A 131 8.90 -16.13 11.72
C ASP A 131 8.83 -14.72 11.14
N VAL A 132 7.98 -14.49 10.12
CA VAL A 132 7.80 -13.19 9.43
C VAL A 132 6.33 -13.02 9.07
N ILE A 133 5.83 -11.80 9.22
CA ILE A 133 4.47 -11.43 8.83
C ILE A 133 4.52 -10.41 7.70
N LEU A 134 3.92 -10.72 6.55
CA LEU A 134 3.64 -9.76 5.49
C LEU A 134 2.27 -9.14 5.72
N VAL A 135 2.15 -7.82 5.57
CA VAL A 135 0.89 -7.12 5.81
C VAL A 135 0.53 -6.22 4.64
N PHE A 136 -0.76 -6.23 4.28
CA PHE A 136 -1.33 -5.38 3.25
C PHE A 136 -2.52 -4.60 3.79
N GLY A 137 -2.38 -3.30 3.88
CA GLY A 137 -3.40 -2.36 4.33
C GLY A 137 -3.05 -1.66 5.64
N THR A 138 -3.56 -0.45 5.79
CA THR A 138 -3.29 0.41 6.96
C THR A 138 -3.85 -0.21 8.23
N GLU A 139 -5.13 -0.57 8.25
CA GLU A 139 -5.78 -1.17 9.41
C GLU A 139 -5.15 -2.51 9.84
N PRO A 140 -4.90 -3.47 8.92
CA PRO A 140 -4.20 -4.71 9.29
C PRO A 140 -2.81 -4.46 9.86
N THR A 141 -2.09 -3.44 9.34
CA THR A 141 -0.76 -3.09 9.87
C THR A 141 -0.84 -2.56 11.29
N LEU A 142 -1.76 -1.65 11.57
CA LEU A 142 -1.98 -1.13 12.93
C LEU A 142 -2.33 -2.24 13.90
N ASP A 143 -3.25 -3.12 13.54
CA ASP A 143 -3.71 -4.20 14.41
C ASP A 143 -2.61 -5.19 14.75
N ILE A 144 -1.89 -5.67 13.75
CA ILE A 144 -0.86 -6.69 13.99
C ILE A 144 0.38 -6.09 14.66
N ALA A 145 0.72 -4.84 14.35
CA ALA A 145 1.82 -4.12 14.98
C ALA A 145 1.53 -3.82 16.46
N GLU A 146 0.26 -3.62 16.85
CA GLU A 146 -0.14 -3.52 18.24
C GLU A 146 -0.07 -4.87 18.97
N ALA A 147 -0.55 -5.94 18.31
CA ALA A 147 -0.73 -7.26 18.92
C ALA A 147 0.56 -8.09 19.03
N VAL A 148 1.54 -7.86 18.13
CA VAL A 148 2.77 -8.66 17.98
C VAL A 148 3.99 -7.76 18.03
N LYS A 149 4.88 -7.99 19.00
CA LYS A 149 6.09 -7.15 19.21
C LYS A 149 7.40 -7.90 19.06
N ASP A 150 7.35 -9.20 18.79
CA ASP A 150 8.50 -10.09 18.83
C ASP A 150 8.76 -10.84 17.51
N ILE A 151 7.92 -10.65 16.51
CA ILE A 151 8.09 -11.20 15.15
C ILE A 151 8.20 -10.05 14.15
N PRO A 152 9.15 -10.08 13.22
CA PRO A 152 9.25 -9.10 12.15
C PRO A 152 7.96 -8.97 11.35
N ILE A 153 7.49 -7.74 11.20
CA ILE A 153 6.32 -7.35 10.43
C ILE A 153 6.79 -6.48 9.27
N MET A 154 6.44 -6.88 8.04
CA MET A 154 6.73 -6.13 6.82
C MET A 154 5.42 -5.65 6.20
N SER A 155 5.13 -4.35 6.35
CA SER A 155 3.96 -3.75 5.70
C SER A 155 4.31 -3.28 4.30
N LEU A 156 3.69 -3.92 3.31
CA LEU A 156 3.99 -3.71 1.89
C LEU A 156 3.02 -2.74 1.21
N SER A 157 1.91 -2.40 1.86
CA SER A 157 0.93 -1.47 1.31
C SER A 157 0.22 -0.72 2.43
N THR A 158 0.64 0.50 2.67
CA THR A 158 0.06 1.41 3.66
C THR A 158 -0.12 2.78 3.03
N THR A 159 -1.29 3.37 3.20
CA THR A 159 -1.53 4.73 2.72
C THR A 159 -1.07 5.71 3.78
N ASP A 160 -0.18 6.63 3.39
CA ASP A 160 0.33 7.71 4.24
C ASP A 160 0.73 7.20 5.66
N PRO A 161 1.79 6.39 5.76
CA PRO A 161 2.10 5.66 6.99
C PRO A 161 2.31 6.55 8.21
N VAL A 162 2.85 7.75 8.02
CA VAL A 162 3.11 8.72 9.11
C VAL A 162 1.79 9.31 9.62
N ASN A 163 1.00 9.92 8.73
CA ASN A 163 -0.26 10.55 9.13
C ASN A 163 -1.33 9.54 9.56
N SER A 164 -1.24 8.28 9.09
CA SER A 164 -2.11 7.20 9.57
C SER A 164 -1.68 6.61 10.91
N GLY A 165 -0.54 7.06 11.46
CA GLY A 165 -0.03 6.59 12.76
C GLY A 165 0.56 5.17 12.73
N VAL A 166 0.88 4.65 11.55
CA VAL A 166 1.53 3.33 11.40
C VAL A 166 3.00 3.40 11.77
N VAL A 167 3.67 4.50 11.46
CA VAL A 167 5.06 4.78 11.82
C VAL A 167 5.17 6.11 12.55
N ALA A 168 6.22 6.27 13.34
CA ALA A 168 6.48 7.49 14.09
C ALA A 168 6.85 8.67 13.18
N ASP A 169 7.71 8.41 12.18
CA ASP A 169 8.10 9.35 11.14
C ASP A 169 8.58 8.62 9.87
N GLU A 170 9.12 9.35 8.91
CA GLU A 170 9.58 8.78 7.63
C GLU A 170 10.87 7.94 7.73
N GLU A 171 11.60 8.02 8.81
CA GLU A 171 12.88 7.34 9.04
C GLU A 171 12.82 6.28 10.14
N ASP A 172 11.83 6.40 11.05
CA ASP A 172 11.65 5.50 12.20
C ASP A 172 10.19 5.01 12.31
N SER A 173 10.00 3.71 12.35
CA SER A 173 8.68 3.13 12.57
C SER A 173 8.18 3.32 14.02
N GLY A 174 9.06 3.60 14.96
CA GLY A 174 8.76 3.62 16.39
C GLY A 174 8.64 2.21 17.01
N GLN A 175 8.91 1.14 16.23
CA GLN A 175 8.88 -0.25 16.70
C GLN A 175 9.98 -1.08 16.03
N ASP A 176 10.80 -1.75 16.82
CA ASP A 176 11.97 -2.51 16.34
C ASP A 176 11.60 -3.68 15.38
N ASN A 177 10.39 -4.19 15.48
CA ASN A 177 9.92 -5.32 14.67
C ASN A 177 9.03 -4.90 13.48
N LEU A 178 8.76 -3.62 13.29
CA LEU A 178 7.90 -3.12 12.22
C LEU A 178 8.72 -2.44 11.13
N HIS A 179 8.66 -2.95 9.92
CA HIS A 179 9.15 -2.31 8.71
C HIS A 179 7.98 -1.91 7.81
N VAL A 180 7.98 -0.65 7.38
CA VAL A 180 6.96 -0.09 6.49
C VAL A 180 7.64 0.61 5.33
N LEU A 181 7.14 0.42 4.12
CA LEU A 181 7.60 1.19 2.99
C LEU A 181 7.03 2.61 3.06
N VAL A 182 7.90 3.59 3.27
CA VAL A 182 7.54 5.01 3.29
C VAL A 182 8.14 5.70 2.07
N THR A 183 7.32 6.44 1.34
CA THR A 183 7.80 7.31 0.27
C THR A 183 7.76 8.75 0.76
N LYS A 184 8.94 9.29 1.02
CA LYS A 184 9.12 10.63 1.56
C LYS A 184 8.46 11.70 0.69
N ASP A 185 7.74 12.63 1.33
CA ASP A 185 7.07 13.76 0.68
C ASP A 185 6.21 13.35 -0.53
N PHE A 186 5.59 12.14 -0.51
CA PHE A 186 4.90 11.62 -1.70
C PHE A 186 3.84 12.60 -2.22
N PHE A 187 2.86 12.95 -1.39
CA PHE A 187 1.75 13.82 -1.82
C PHE A 187 2.22 15.24 -2.16
N PHE A 188 3.16 15.77 -1.39
CA PHE A 188 3.78 17.06 -1.63
C PHE A 188 4.40 17.13 -3.03
N ARG A 189 5.25 16.16 -3.37
CA ARG A 189 5.91 16.09 -4.69
C ARG A 189 4.94 15.88 -5.84
N GLN A 190 3.81 15.21 -5.61
CA GLN A 190 2.81 15.05 -6.68
C GLN A 190 2.21 16.39 -7.08
N VAL A 191 1.92 17.28 -6.13
CA VAL A 191 1.44 18.64 -6.43
C VAL A 191 2.50 19.43 -7.20
N GLU A 192 3.78 19.37 -6.77
CA GLU A 192 4.88 20.04 -7.49
C GLU A 192 5.02 19.52 -8.93
N ASN A 193 4.96 18.21 -9.13
CA ASN A 193 5.04 17.59 -10.45
C ASN A 193 3.87 18.01 -11.35
N LEU A 194 2.65 18.01 -10.82
CA LEU A 194 1.47 18.48 -11.57
C LEU A 194 1.64 19.95 -11.95
N TYR A 195 2.03 20.81 -11.02
CA TYR A 195 2.24 22.23 -11.25
C TYR A 195 3.34 22.50 -12.29
N ALA A 196 4.41 21.71 -12.29
CA ALA A 196 5.49 21.83 -13.28
C ALA A 196 5.05 21.48 -14.69
N ILE A 197 4.08 20.57 -14.85
CA ILE A 197 3.54 20.15 -16.15
C ILE A 197 2.43 21.10 -16.61
N HIS A 198 1.54 21.47 -15.71
CA HIS A 198 0.38 22.33 -15.95
C HIS A 198 0.24 23.34 -14.80
N PRO A 199 0.85 24.52 -14.90
CA PRO A 199 0.70 25.57 -13.89
C PRO A 199 -0.77 25.98 -13.73
N PHE A 200 -1.23 26.10 -12.48
CA PHE A 200 -2.60 26.46 -12.10
C PHE A 200 -2.57 27.43 -10.90
N LYS A 201 -3.64 28.18 -10.72
CA LYS A 201 -3.82 29.08 -9.56
C LYS A 201 -4.70 28.46 -8.50
N ASP A 202 -5.67 27.69 -8.94
CA ASP A 202 -6.71 27.08 -8.10
C ASP A 202 -6.76 25.57 -8.35
N ILE A 203 -6.51 24.78 -7.31
CA ILE A 203 -6.53 23.33 -7.37
C ILE A 203 -7.54 22.75 -6.38
N GLY A 204 -8.32 21.76 -6.85
CA GLY A 204 -9.24 21.00 -6.03
C GLY A 204 -8.60 19.74 -5.45
N PHE A 205 -8.95 19.39 -4.22
CA PHE A 205 -8.65 18.10 -3.61
C PHE A 205 -9.94 17.50 -3.04
N ILE A 206 -10.30 16.30 -3.51
CA ILE A 206 -11.52 15.63 -3.10
C ILE A 206 -11.20 14.38 -2.28
N VAL A 207 -11.75 14.29 -1.07
CA VAL A 207 -11.44 13.18 -0.15
C VAL A 207 -12.62 12.83 0.75
N ALA A 208 -12.76 11.56 1.10
CA ALA A 208 -13.71 11.16 2.14
C ALA A 208 -13.26 11.69 3.51
N GLU A 209 -14.20 12.22 4.31
CA GLU A 209 -13.91 12.76 5.65
C GLU A 209 -13.17 11.76 6.54
N GLN A 210 -13.59 10.49 6.50
CA GLN A 210 -13.00 9.40 7.28
C GLN A 210 -11.56 9.09 6.89
N ARG A 211 -11.10 9.57 5.73
CA ARG A 211 -9.75 9.34 5.20
C ARG A 211 -8.89 10.59 5.11
N ALA A 212 -9.46 11.78 5.35
CA ALA A 212 -8.77 13.06 5.16
C ALA A 212 -7.44 13.16 5.92
N GLY A 213 -7.37 12.61 7.14
CA GLY A 213 -6.15 12.59 7.95
C GLY A 213 -5.04 11.66 7.43
N ARG A 214 -5.33 10.76 6.48
CA ARG A 214 -4.37 9.76 5.99
C ARG A 214 -4.25 9.70 4.46
N THR A 215 -4.66 10.75 3.77
CA THR A 215 -4.58 10.84 2.30
C THR A 215 -3.73 12.01 1.83
N GLY A 216 -2.83 12.49 2.67
CA GLY A 216 -1.88 13.54 2.33
C GLY A 216 -2.47 14.95 2.17
N LEU A 217 -3.68 15.23 2.69
CA LEU A 217 -4.27 16.58 2.61
C LEU A 217 -3.35 17.66 3.22
N GLY A 218 -2.65 17.33 4.32
CA GLY A 218 -1.66 18.23 4.94
C GLY A 218 -0.51 18.57 4.00
N ASP A 219 0.04 17.56 3.34
CA ASP A 219 1.16 17.71 2.39
C ASP A 219 0.73 18.46 1.13
N VAL A 220 -0.47 18.16 0.61
CA VAL A 220 -1.06 18.90 -0.52
C VAL A 220 -1.20 20.38 -0.17
N ARG A 221 -1.70 20.69 1.04
CA ARG A 221 -1.84 22.07 1.52
C ARG A 221 -0.46 22.76 1.64
N ALA A 222 0.53 22.08 2.19
CA ALA A 222 1.87 22.60 2.31
C ALA A 222 2.52 22.89 0.94
N ALA A 223 2.32 22.00 -0.04
CA ALA A 223 2.79 22.21 -1.41
C ALA A 223 2.09 23.41 -2.08
N CYS A 224 0.78 23.55 -1.91
CA CYS A 224 0.04 24.69 -2.43
C CYS A 224 0.52 26.02 -1.83
N VAL A 225 0.78 26.06 -0.54
CA VAL A 225 1.36 27.25 0.12
C VAL A 225 2.73 27.61 -0.47
N LYS A 226 3.62 26.61 -0.66
CA LYS A 226 4.94 26.80 -1.27
C LYS A 226 4.86 27.35 -2.70
N LEU A 227 3.90 26.89 -3.47
CA LEU A 227 3.71 27.28 -4.88
C LEU A 227 2.90 28.58 -5.04
N GLY A 228 2.29 29.10 -3.98
CA GLY A 228 1.41 30.27 -4.05
C GLY A 228 0.07 29.95 -4.76
N VAL A 229 -0.41 28.72 -4.62
CA VAL A 229 -1.64 28.18 -5.22
C VAL A 229 -2.75 28.12 -4.19
N THR A 230 -3.98 28.42 -4.59
CA THR A 230 -5.16 28.24 -3.75
C THR A 230 -5.61 26.78 -3.75
N LEU A 231 -5.70 26.17 -2.58
CA LEU A 231 -6.30 24.86 -2.40
C LEU A 231 -7.78 24.98 -2.04
N HIS A 232 -8.63 24.35 -2.84
CA HIS A 232 -10.04 24.11 -2.57
C HIS A 232 -10.21 22.65 -2.15
N ASP A 233 -10.51 22.39 -0.89
CA ASP A 233 -10.74 21.01 -0.44
C ASP A 233 -12.24 20.74 -0.29
N ALA A 234 -12.69 19.64 -0.89
CA ALA A 234 -14.05 19.13 -0.73
C ALA A 234 -14.02 17.76 -0.07
N THR A 235 -14.71 17.67 1.05
CA THR A 235 -14.92 16.40 1.74
C THR A 235 -16.32 15.87 1.46
N TYR A 236 -16.46 14.55 1.47
CA TYR A 236 -17.74 13.86 1.41
C TYR A 236 -17.77 12.77 2.49
N VAL A 237 -18.95 12.48 3.00
CA VAL A 237 -19.15 11.38 3.96
C VAL A 237 -19.22 10.08 3.20
N GLU A 238 -18.23 9.20 3.43
CA GLU A 238 -18.22 7.87 2.81
C GLU A 238 -19.18 6.94 3.53
N LYS A 239 -20.16 6.40 2.80
CA LYS A 239 -21.07 5.40 3.34
C LYS A 239 -20.35 4.07 3.56
N GLU A 240 -20.69 3.36 4.63
CA GLU A 240 -20.28 1.99 4.87
C GLU A 240 -21.12 1.04 4.00
N VAL A 241 -20.79 0.94 2.73
CA VAL A 241 -21.46 0.09 1.75
C VAL A 241 -20.45 -0.81 1.06
N PRO A 242 -20.84 -2.02 0.62
CA PRO A 242 -19.91 -2.98 0.01
C PRO A 242 -19.32 -2.49 -1.31
N GLU A 243 -20.13 -1.80 -2.12
CA GLU A 243 -19.77 -1.44 -3.49
C GLU A 243 -19.36 0.04 -3.58
N ASP A 244 -18.23 0.31 -4.21
CA ASP A 244 -17.74 1.66 -4.46
C ASP A 244 -18.75 2.53 -5.23
N SER A 245 -19.49 1.91 -6.15
CA SER A 245 -20.53 2.58 -6.93
C SER A 245 -21.65 3.19 -6.10
N GLU A 246 -21.87 2.69 -4.89
CA GLU A 246 -22.89 3.22 -3.96
C GLU A 246 -22.40 4.46 -3.19
N ARG A 247 -21.08 4.73 -3.19
CA ARG A 247 -20.45 5.94 -2.62
C ARG A 247 -20.39 7.10 -3.61
N PHE A 248 -20.65 6.82 -4.87
CA PHE A 248 -20.50 7.78 -5.96
C PHE A 248 -21.37 9.02 -5.86
N PRO A 249 -22.63 9.00 -5.39
CA PRO A 249 -23.46 10.19 -5.32
C PRO A 249 -22.83 11.32 -4.50
N GLU A 250 -22.32 11.03 -3.31
CA GLU A 250 -21.70 11.99 -2.40
C GLU A 250 -20.35 12.50 -2.97
N PHE A 251 -19.57 11.61 -3.55
CA PHE A 251 -18.34 11.96 -4.26
C PHE A 251 -18.63 12.91 -5.43
N LYS A 252 -19.64 12.60 -6.24
CA LYS A 252 -20.04 13.43 -7.38
C LYS A 252 -20.50 14.83 -6.95
N GLU A 253 -21.27 14.91 -5.88
CA GLU A 253 -21.71 16.19 -5.32
C GLU A 253 -20.52 17.06 -4.90
N ALA A 254 -19.56 16.46 -4.17
CA ALA A 254 -18.32 17.13 -3.78
C ALA A 254 -17.48 17.57 -4.98
N LEU A 255 -17.39 16.74 -6.02
CA LEU A 255 -16.71 17.09 -7.26
C LEU A 255 -17.37 18.28 -7.96
N VAL A 256 -18.70 18.26 -8.11
CA VAL A 256 -19.44 19.36 -8.73
C VAL A 256 -19.23 20.68 -7.97
N LYS A 257 -19.23 20.63 -6.64
CA LYS A 257 -18.93 21.80 -5.80
C LYS A 257 -17.55 22.39 -6.13
N LEU A 258 -16.49 21.57 -6.17
CA LEU A 258 -15.15 22.03 -6.55
C LEU A 258 -15.12 22.66 -7.95
N LEU A 259 -15.79 22.02 -8.92
CA LEU A 259 -15.87 22.55 -10.29
C LEU A 259 -16.62 23.88 -10.35
N ASP A 260 -17.63 24.09 -9.51
CA ASP A 260 -18.38 25.37 -9.43
C ASP A 260 -17.56 26.46 -8.73
N GLU A 261 -16.60 26.12 -7.88
CA GLU A 261 -15.61 27.04 -7.29
C GLU A 261 -14.55 27.52 -8.29
N GLY A 262 -14.50 26.94 -9.50
CA GLY A 262 -13.65 27.40 -10.59
C GLY A 262 -12.22 26.87 -10.54
N VAL A 263 -11.99 25.71 -9.94
CA VAL A 263 -10.67 25.08 -9.92
C VAL A 263 -10.20 24.74 -11.35
N GLU A 264 -8.89 24.82 -11.59
CA GLU A 264 -8.26 24.54 -12.88
C GLU A 264 -7.79 23.07 -12.98
N ALA A 265 -7.53 22.44 -11.84
CA ALA A 265 -7.17 21.03 -11.72
C ALA A 265 -7.82 20.40 -10.49
N VAL A 266 -8.04 19.08 -10.50
CA VAL A 266 -8.51 18.31 -9.34
C VAL A 266 -7.60 17.11 -9.12
N LEU A 267 -7.12 16.96 -7.87
CA LEU A 267 -6.41 15.79 -7.37
C LEU A 267 -7.40 14.76 -6.84
N PHE A 268 -7.26 13.54 -7.29
CA PHE A 268 -8.07 12.40 -6.88
C PHE A 268 -7.19 11.37 -6.18
N PRO A 269 -7.23 11.26 -4.85
CA PRO A 269 -6.58 10.16 -4.14
C PRO A 269 -7.14 8.80 -4.52
N TRP A 270 -8.44 8.77 -4.83
CA TRP A 270 -9.17 7.57 -5.18
C TRP A 270 -10.48 7.90 -5.91
N PHE A 271 -11.07 6.89 -6.62
CA PHE A 271 -12.32 7.03 -7.35
C PHE A 271 -13.34 5.98 -6.86
N PRO A 272 -14.28 6.35 -5.97
CA PRO A 272 -15.35 5.45 -5.51
C PRO A 272 -16.46 5.34 -6.55
N CYS A 273 -16.22 4.65 -7.66
CA CYS A 273 -17.15 4.62 -8.78
C CYS A 273 -16.99 3.36 -9.65
N SER A 274 -18.10 2.93 -10.25
CA SER A 274 -18.10 1.97 -11.36
C SER A 274 -17.51 2.59 -12.63
N ASP A 275 -17.25 1.77 -13.65
CA ASP A 275 -16.74 2.25 -14.94
C ASP A 275 -17.65 3.28 -15.59
N LYS A 276 -18.96 3.06 -15.56
CA LYS A 276 -19.94 4.01 -16.10
C LYS A 276 -19.94 5.35 -15.35
N GLN A 277 -19.83 5.31 -14.05
CA GLN A 277 -19.75 6.51 -13.20
C GLN A 277 -18.44 7.26 -13.41
N PHE A 278 -17.35 6.55 -13.68
CA PHE A 278 -16.08 7.16 -14.04
C PHE A 278 -16.17 7.96 -15.36
N GLU A 279 -16.93 7.48 -16.35
CA GLU A 279 -17.21 8.24 -17.56
C GLU A 279 -17.96 9.55 -17.25
N GLU A 280 -18.84 9.56 -16.23
CA GLU A 280 -19.50 10.78 -15.76
C GLU A 280 -18.49 11.78 -15.17
N VAL A 281 -17.52 11.29 -14.38
CA VAL A 281 -16.43 12.13 -13.84
C VAL A 281 -15.66 12.78 -14.98
N LEU A 282 -15.22 11.99 -15.96
CA LEU A 282 -14.51 12.52 -17.14
C LEU A 282 -15.33 13.56 -17.89
N SER A 283 -16.62 13.27 -18.10
CA SER A 283 -17.51 14.21 -18.77
C SER A 283 -17.64 15.55 -18.03
N LEU A 284 -17.68 15.52 -16.69
CA LEU A 284 -17.72 16.74 -15.86
C LEU A 284 -16.43 17.54 -16.00
N LEU A 285 -15.26 16.89 -15.90
CA LEU A 285 -13.96 17.53 -16.06
C LEU A 285 -13.80 18.19 -17.45
N VAL A 286 -14.09 17.42 -18.49
CA VAL A 286 -13.97 17.90 -19.88
C VAL A 286 -14.90 19.08 -20.15
N LYS A 287 -16.18 19.04 -19.69
CA LYS A 287 -17.13 20.14 -19.88
C LYS A 287 -16.70 21.44 -19.20
N ARG A 288 -15.93 21.35 -18.14
CA ARG A 288 -15.41 22.51 -17.39
C ARG A 288 -13.99 22.90 -17.78
N GLY A 289 -13.32 22.11 -18.64
CA GLY A 289 -11.91 22.33 -19.02
C GLY A 289 -10.94 22.15 -17.87
N VAL A 290 -11.28 21.27 -16.89
CA VAL A 290 -10.50 21.03 -15.66
C VAL A 290 -9.64 19.80 -15.83
N TRP A 291 -8.37 19.89 -15.41
CA TRP A 291 -7.46 18.77 -15.43
C TRP A 291 -7.73 17.81 -14.27
N GLY A 292 -7.87 16.52 -14.59
CA GLY A 292 -7.91 15.46 -13.59
C GLY A 292 -6.52 14.89 -13.36
N TYR A 293 -6.14 14.73 -12.11
CA TYR A 293 -4.88 14.11 -11.71
C TYR A 293 -5.13 12.98 -10.70
N SER A 294 -4.76 11.75 -11.06
CA SER A 294 -4.92 10.58 -10.20
C SER A 294 -3.66 10.33 -9.37
N LEU A 295 -3.80 10.25 -8.06
CA LEU A 295 -2.76 9.77 -7.14
C LEU A 295 -2.75 8.24 -7.01
N ASP A 296 -3.73 7.56 -7.61
CA ASP A 296 -3.86 6.10 -7.63
C ASP A 296 -3.26 5.45 -8.89
N GLY A 297 -2.31 6.14 -9.52
CA GLY A 297 -1.48 5.62 -10.58
C GLY A 297 -1.97 5.84 -12.01
N PRO A 298 -1.17 5.41 -13.01
CA PRO A 298 -1.40 5.62 -14.43
C PRO A 298 -2.56 4.81 -14.98
N ARG A 299 -3.13 3.84 -14.28
CA ARG A 299 -4.29 3.07 -14.73
C ARG A 299 -5.49 3.95 -15.11
N PHE A 300 -5.66 5.08 -14.46
CA PHE A 300 -6.72 6.04 -14.79
C PHE A 300 -6.37 6.94 -15.97
N VAL A 301 -5.09 7.07 -16.33
CA VAL A 301 -4.65 7.78 -17.53
C VAL A 301 -5.11 7.05 -18.78
N SER A 302 -4.98 5.73 -18.84
CA SER A 302 -5.50 4.91 -19.95
C SER A 302 -7.02 5.00 -20.11
N ARG A 303 -7.72 5.44 -19.06
CA ARG A 303 -9.18 5.64 -19.03
C ARG A 303 -9.61 7.09 -19.29
N GLY A 304 -8.67 8.04 -19.44
CA GLY A 304 -8.95 9.42 -19.83
C GLY A 304 -8.63 10.51 -18.80
N ILE A 305 -8.11 10.19 -17.62
CA ILE A 305 -7.54 11.18 -16.70
C ILE A 305 -6.27 11.75 -17.36
N MET A 306 -6.05 13.06 -17.25
CA MET A 306 -4.96 13.73 -17.96
C MET A 306 -3.58 13.32 -17.45
N LEU A 307 -3.42 13.15 -16.14
CA LEU A 307 -2.16 12.75 -15.51
C LEU A 307 -2.42 11.77 -14.38
N GLY A 308 -1.47 10.87 -14.15
CA GLY A 308 -1.51 9.94 -13.03
C GLY A 308 -0.11 9.70 -12.49
N ALA A 309 0.02 9.76 -11.19
CA ALA A 309 1.20 9.32 -10.50
C ALA A 309 0.83 8.28 -9.44
N GLY A 310 1.69 7.31 -9.28
CA GLY A 310 1.54 6.25 -8.30
C GLY A 310 2.88 5.60 -8.00
N GLN A 311 2.91 4.84 -6.94
CA GLN A 311 4.04 4.00 -6.61
C GLN A 311 3.90 2.67 -7.37
N GLU A 312 4.17 2.67 -8.68
CA GLU A 312 3.96 1.48 -9.51
C GLU A 312 5.21 0.67 -9.80
N ASN A 313 6.35 1.09 -9.29
CA ASN A 313 7.54 0.25 -9.33
C ASN A 313 7.52 -0.78 -8.19
N PHE A 314 6.49 -1.63 -8.21
CA PHE A 314 6.31 -2.68 -7.19
C PHE A 314 7.47 -3.68 -7.17
N GLU A 315 8.23 -3.80 -8.25
CA GLU A 315 9.43 -4.66 -8.29
C GLU A 315 10.51 -4.24 -7.29
N SER A 316 10.49 -2.99 -6.84
CA SER A 316 11.42 -2.51 -5.81
C SER A 316 11.06 -2.95 -4.39
N TYR A 317 9.91 -3.61 -4.21
CA TYR A 317 9.44 -4.12 -2.93
C TYR A 317 10.05 -5.50 -2.57
N GLY A 318 10.56 -6.25 -3.56
CA GLY A 318 11.15 -7.57 -3.37
C GLY A 318 12.68 -7.62 -3.14
#